data_a7a3dbc8070b2c4d6538e74b0107b987
#
_entry.id   a7a3dbc8070b2c4d6538e74b0107b987
#
_cell.length_a   1.000
_cell.length_b   1.000
_cell.length_c   1.000
_cell.angle_alpha   90.00
_cell.angle_beta   90.00
_cell.angle_gamma   90.00
#
_symmetry.space_group_name_H-M   'P 1'
#
loop_
_entity.id
_entity.type
_entity.pdbx_description
1 polymer ?
#
loop_
_entity_poly.entity_id
_entity_poly.type
_entity_poly.pdbx_seq_one_letter_code
_entity_poly.pdbx_strand_id
1 'polypeptide(L)'
;MKTMTQMRKPHVLLHSTKTMQAVAPRLQTDTSIDGGPYVQRGSTQNFVVSYEGSLGADGQTFADAVLAVCEQDYTFLQSVFGNISIQGLPFQVYLRLGDSNNGGAYHYSCDATALYCFITPGEPTELASMLVVAEEDEVFMANQNVGWNCGYSNGEGLSRVLATELHPSALNGFASAASWLDSNRPDWVDNTEQTDTDYVSIGCATLFLNYLRYQLGMNWSNIVQAGGDTLAQTYSNLTGASDAFSPFATLLQSRFPQGTPSGLQNDNPFPIG
;
A
#
# COMPACT_ATOMS: atom_id res chain seq x y z
N MET A 1 34.20 -16.10 2.48
CA MET A 1 33.26 -15.27 1.72
C MET A 1 32.05 -16.13 1.38
N LYS A 2 30.96 -16.03 2.12
CA LYS A 2 29.69 -16.69 1.78
C LYS A 2 28.84 -15.64 1.08
N THR A 3 28.60 -15.85 -0.21
CA THR A 3 27.68 -15.04 -1.00
C THR A 3 26.27 -15.30 -0.45
N MET A 4 25.71 -14.32 0.24
CA MET A 4 24.29 -14.33 0.60
C MET A 4 23.50 -14.07 -0.69
N THR A 5 22.94 -15.15 -1.25
CA THR A 5 21.89 -15.02 -2.26
C THR A 5 20.66 -14.48 -1.53
N GLN A 6 20.36 -13.18 -1.67
CA GLN A 6 19.11 -12.61 -1.21
C GLN A 6 17.97 -13.30 -1.99
N MET A 7 17.16 -14.06 -1.29
CA MET A 7 15.89 -14.55 -1.83
C MET A 7 14.97 -13.35 -2.03
N ARG A 8 14.75 -12.96 -3.27
CA ARG A 8 13.76 -11.96 -3.65
C ARG A 8 12.38 -12.61 -3.51
N LYS A 9 11.57 -12.11 -2.58
CA LYS A 9 10.14 -12.46 -2.49
C LYS A 9 9.35 -11.37 -3.19
N PRO A 10 8.38 -11.71 -4.05
CA PRO A 10 7.46 -10.72 -4.58
C PRO A 10 6.61 -10.18 -3.42
N HIS A 11 6.51 -8.86 -3.28
CA HIS A 11 5.58 -8.20 -2.37
C HIS A 11 4.24 -8.10 -3.09
N VAL A 12 3.19 -8.63 -2.49
CA VAL A 12 1.82 -8.53 -3.02
C VAL A 12 1.04 -7.64 -2.06
N LEU A 13 0.88 -6.40 -2.45
CA LEU A 13 0.34 -5.36 -1.58
C LEU A 13 -1.15 -5.54 -1.27
N LEU A 14 -1.96 -5.94 -2.22
CA LEU A 14 -3.39 -5.94 -2.09
C LEU A 14 -4.00 -7.27 -2.54
N HIS A 15 -4.63 -7.97 -1.61
CA HIS A 15 -5.46 -9.12 -1.92
C HIS A 15 -6.94 -8.77 -1.72
N SER A 16 -7.77 -9.12 -2.68
CA SER A 16 -9.22 -9.02 -2.52
C SER A 16 -9.68 -9.93 -1.37
N THR A 17 -10.54 -9.42 -0.50
CA THR A 17 -11.13 -10.14 0.65
C THR A 17 -11.99 -11.35 0.26
N LYS A 18 -12.08 -11.69 -1.02
CA LYS A 18 -12.77 -12.89 -1.49
C LYS A 18 -11.88 -14.12 -1.31
N THR A 19 -12.05 -14.79 -0.19
CA THR A 19 -11.57 -16.15 0.15
C THR A 19 -10.12 -16.47 -0.23
N MET A 20 -9.20 -16.19 0.68
CA MET A 20 -7.77 -16.50 0.54
C MET A 20 -7.52 -18.00 0.67
N GLN A 21 -7.05 -18.64 -0.41
CA GLN A 21 -6.19 -19.80 -0.31
C GLN A 21 -4.74 -19.32 -0.42
N ALA A 22 -3.93 -19.65 0.58
CA ALA A 22 -2.51 -19.32 0.57
C ALA A 22 -1.83 -19.92 -0.68
N VAL A 23 -1.40 -19.08 -1.59
CA VAL A 23 -0.59 -19.50 -2.73
C VAL A 23 0.87 -19.49 -2.27
N ALA A 24 1.49 -20.66 -2.27
CA ALA A 24 2.92 -20.79 -1.98
C ALA A 24 3.75 -19.93 -2.94
N PRO A 25 4.81 -19.24 -2.46
CA PRO A 25 5.64 -18.39 -3.30
C PRO A 25 6.30 -19.22 -4.40
N ARG A 26 6.05 -18.89 -5.67
CA ARG A 26 6.80 -19.44 -6.80
C ARG A 26 8.15 -18.73 -6.85
N LEU A 27 9.20 -19.46 -6.56
CA LEU A 27 10.58 -19.08 -6.91
C LEU A 27 10.69 -19.01 -8.44
N GLN A 28 10.72 -17.82 -9.00
CA GLN A 28 11.14 -17.63 -10.39
C GLN A 28 12.56 -17.08 -10.43
N THR A 29 13.45 -17.84 -11.06
CA THR A 29 14.84 -17.46 -11.37
C THR A 29 14.95 -16.94 -12.81
N ASP A 30 13.90 -16.32 -13.33
CA ASP A 30 13.87 -15.88 -14.72
C ASP A 30 14.15 -14.37 -14.82
N THR A 31 15.07 -14.01 -15.72
CA THR A 31 15.43 -12.63 -16.07
C THR A 31 14.44 -12.00 -17.07
N SER A 32 13.36 -12.70 -17.41
CA SER A 32 12.28 -12.17 -18.21
C SER A 32 11.37 -11.29 -17.37
N ILE A 33 10.85 -10.22 -17.96
CA ILE A 33 9.78 -9.41 -17.38
C ILE A 33 8.58 -10.33 -17.12
N ASP A 34 8.09 -10.34 -15.88
CA ASP A 34 7.01 -11.21 -15.44
C ASP A 34 5.72 -10.94 -16.23
N GLY A 35 5.13 -11.98 -16.81
CA GLY A 35 4.02 -11.86 -17.76
C GLY A 35 4.49 -11.47 -19.17
N GLY A 36 3.58 -11.07 -20.01
CA GLY A 36 3.93 -10.58 -21.36
C GLY A 36 3.39 -11.45 -22.49
N PRO A 37 3.46 -11.00 -23.74
CA PRO A 37 4.15 -9.78 -24.17
C PRO A 37 3.44 -8.49 -23.72
N TYR A 38 4.23 -7.51 -23.32
CA TYR A 38 3.74 -6.17 -22.95
C TYR A 38 3.67 -5.23 -24.15
N VAL A 39 2.67 -4.38 -24.13
CA VAL A 39 2.48 -3.28 -25.08
C VAL A 39 2.69 -1.98 -24.33
N GLN A 40 3.73 -1.22 -24.66
CA GLN A 40 3.91 0.12 -24.11
C GLN A 40 2.81 1.04 -24.61
N ARG A 41 2.07 1.65 -23.66
CA ARG A 41 0.99 2.62 -23.99
C ARG A 41 1.51 4.03 -24.12
N GLY A 42 2.42 4.44 -23.23
CA GLY A 42 2.96 5.78 -23.21
C GLY A 42 4.01 5.98 -22.15
N SER A 43 4.53 7.20 -22.08
CA SER A 43 5.48 7.62 -21.05
C SER A 43 5.25 9.08 -20.68
N THR A 44 5.59 9.42 -19.44
CA THR A 44 5.67 10.78 -18.91
C THR A 44 7.11 11.06 -18.48
N GLN A 45 7.35 12.09 -17.67
CA GLN A 45 8.70 12.37 -17.17
C GLN A 45 9.22 11.26 -16.27
N ASN A 46 8.35 10.77 -15.36
CA ASN A 46 8.75 9.83 -14.32
C ASN A 46 8.18 8.42 -14.52
N PHE A 47 7.40 8.16 -15.57
CA PHE A 47 6.74 6.87 -15.80
C PHE A 47 6.83 6.39 -17.25
N VAL A 48 6.94 5.06 -17.39
CA VAL A 48 6.68 4.32 -18.62
C VAL A 48 5.58 3.31 -18.29
N VAL A 49 4.42 3.40 -18.96
CA VAL A 49 3.27 2.54 -18.68
C VAL A 49 3.06 1.55 -19.82
N SER A 50 3.04 0.27 -19.45
CA SER A 50 2.82 -0.86 -20.34
C SER A 50 1.70 -1.74 -19.81
N TYR A 51 1.02 -2.46 -20.67
CA TYR A 51 -0.01 -3.43 -20.29
C TYR A 51 0.22 -4.76 -21.02
N GLU A 52 -0.20 -5.85 -20.38
CA GLU A 52 -0.16 -7.18 -20.96
C GLU A 52 -1.08 -7.24 -22.20
N GLY A 53 -0.56 -7.73 -23.33
CA GLY A 53 -1.28 -7.72 -24.60
C GLY A 53 -2.62 -8.46 -24.55
N SER A 54 -2.77 -9.45 -23.66
CA SER A 54 -4.01 -10.19 -23.44
C SER A 54 -5.17 -9.33 -22.92
N LEU A 55 -4.87 -8.18 -22.28
CA LEU A 55 -5.88 -7.20 -21.83
C LEU A 55 -6.55 -6.42 -22.96
N GLY A 56 -5.93 -6.34 -24.14
CA GLY A 56 -6.53 -5.68 -25.31
C GLY A 56 -6.96 -4.24 -25.05
N ALA A 57 -8.24 -3.91 -25.32
CA ALA A 57 -8.79 -2.57 -25.15
C ALA A 57 -8.91 -2.15 -23.69
N ASP A 58 -9.16 -3.10 -22.77
CA ASP A 58 -9.22 -2.80 -21.35
C ASP A 58 -7.84 -2.37 -20.84
N GLY A 59 -6.77 -3.05 -21.26
CA GLY A 59 -5.40 -2.66 -20.93
C GLY A 59 -5.03 -1.25 -21.39
N GLN A 60 -5.50 -0.84 -22.58
CA GLN A 60 -5.33 0.52 -23.05
C GLN A 60 -6.05 1.52 -22.14
N THR A 61 -7.30 1.22 -21.77
CA THR A 61 -8.13 2.11 -20.95
C THR A 61 -7.53 2.29 -19.55
N PHE A 62 -7.07 1.22 -18.92
CA PHE A 62 -6.38 1.28 -17.61
C PHE A 62 -5.06 2.05 -17.71
N ALA A 63 -4.25 1.78 -18.74
CA ALA A 63 -2.98 2.47 -18.93
C ALA A 63 -3.16 3.97 -19.20
N ASP A 64 -4.19 4.36 -19.96
CA ASP A 64 -4.53 5.77 -20.18
C ASP A 64 -4.96 6.45 -18.88
N ALA A 65 -5.70 5.76 -18.02
CA ALA A 65 -6.09 6.28 -16.69
C ALA A 65 -4.87 6.52 -15.80
N VAL A 66 -3.92 5.59 -15.74
CA VAL A 66 -2.66 5.77 -15.01
C VAL A 66 -1.86 6.96 -15.56
N LEU A 67 -1.66 7.02 -16.89
CA LEU A 67 -0.92 8.11 -17.54
C LEU A 67 -1.53 9.48 -17.29
N ALA A 68 -2.84 9.55 -17.08
CA ALA A 68 -3.54 10.81 -16.85
C ALA A 68 -3.23 11.43 -15.48
N VAL A 69 -2.84 10.63 -14.47
CA VAL A 69 -2.72 11.09 -13.08
C VAL A 69 -1.33 10.84 -12.45
N CYS A 70 -0.53 9.92 -12.97
CA CYS A 70 0.70 9.44 -12.34
C CYS A 70 1.70 10.55 -11.95
N GLU A 71 1.85 11.60 -12.76
CA GLU A 71 2.75 12.72 -12.40
C GLU A 71 2.20 13.59 -11.26
N GLN A 72 0.88 13.71 -11.15
CA GLN A 72 0.25 14.39 -10.02
C GLN A 72 0.43 13.58 -8.74
N ASP A 73 0.23 12.28 -8.82
CA ASP A 73 0.39 11.33 -7.71
C ASP A 73 1.84 11.32 -7.23
N TYR A 74 2.81 11.22 -8.15
CA TYR A 74 4.23 11.35 -7.86
C TYR A 74 4.57 12.66 -7.14
N THR A 75 4.02 13.78 -7.62
CA THR A 75 4.27 15.09 -7.02
C THR A 75 3.72 15.16 -5.59
N PHE A 76 2.56 14.57 -5.34
CA PHE A 76 2.00 14.45 -4.00
C PHE A 76 2.92 13.62 -3.10
N LEU A 77 3.27 12.40 -3.50
CA LEU A 77 4.18 11.54 -2.73
C LEU A 77 5.52 12.23 -2.47
N GLN A 78 6.13 12.80 -3.50
CA GLN A 78 7.37 13.55 -3.35
C GLN A 78 7.25 14.64 -2.27
N SER A 79 6.12 15.36 -2.24
CA SER A 79 5.88 16.43 -1.26
C SER A 79 5.74 15.90 0.17
N VAL A 80 5.03 14.78 0.37
CA VAL A 80 4.84 14.21 1.72
C VAL A 80 6.09 13.52 2.24
N PHE A 81 6.92 12.96 1.35
CA PHE A 81 8.22 12.37 1.68
C PHE A 81 9.37 13.39 1.80
N GLY A 82 9.09 14.70 1.82
CA GLY A 82 10.09 15.74 2.06
C GLY A 82 10.92 16.08 0.82
N ASN A 83 10.39 15.91 -0.37
CA ASN A 83 11.01 16.19 -1.67
C ASN A 83 12.30 15.39 -1.92
N ILE A 84 12.34 14.16 -1.44
CA ILE A 84 13.45 13.25 -1.73
C ILE A 84 13.52 12.90 -3.22
N SER A 85 14.70 12.48 -3.67
CA SER A 85 14.90 12.01 -5.04
C SER A 85 14.86 10.50 -5.08
N ILE A 86 14.05 9.94 -5.99
CA ILE A 86 13.98 8.50 -6.22
C ILE A 86 15.08 8.10 -7.19
N GLN A 87 15.77 7.01 -6.86
CA GLN A 87 16.77 6.41 -7.74
C GLN A 87 16.11 5.44 -8.72
N GLY A 88 16.62 5.37 -9.94
CA GLY A 88 16.17 4.39 -10.94
C GLY A 88 14.95 4.80 -11.76
N LEU A 89 14.54 6.08 -11.70
CA LEU A 89 13.46 6.58 -12.58
C LEU A 89 13.82 6.46 -14.07
N PRO A 90 12.84 6.33 -14.96
CA PRO A 90 11.39 6.35 -14.69
C PRO A 90 10.88 5.04 -14.11
N PHE A 91 9.78 5.10 -13.35
CA PHE A 91 9.01 3.92 -12.97
C PHE A 91 8.54 3.15 -14.19
N GLN A 92 8.73 1.83 -14.18
CA GLN A 92 8.24 0.92 -15.21
C GLN A 92 6.97 0.25 -14.71
N VAL A 93 5.81 0.73 -15.14
CA VAL A 93 4.50 0.21 -14.72
C VAL A 93 4.05 -0.87 -15.71
N TYR A 94 3.77 -2.05 -15.19
CA TYR A 94 3.28 -3.21 -15.93
C TYR A 94 1.89 -3.60 -15.44
N LEU A 95 0.86 -3.23 -16.21
CA LEU A 95 -0.51 -3.66 -15.94
C LEU A 95 -0.71 -5.08 -16.47
N ARG A 96 -1.06 -5.99 -15.57
CA ARG A 96 -1.19 -7.42 -15.84
C ARG A 96 -2.62 -7.88 -15.71
N LEU A 97 -2.97 -8.93 -16.45
CA LEU A 97 -4.26 -9.58 -16.26
C LEU A 97 -4.29 -10.28 -14.90
N GLY A 98 -5.17 -9.80 -14.02
CA GLY A 98 -5.51 -10.44 -12.76
C GLY A 98 -6.58 -11.51 -12.95
N ASP A 99 -6.67 -12.42 -12.00
CA ASP A 99 -7.76 -13.36 -11.85
C ASP A 99 -8.38 -13.23 -10.46
N SER A 100 -9.42 -14.03 -10.18
CA SER A 100 -10.11 -14.00 -8.88
C SER A 100 -9.22 -14.35 -7.68
N ASN A 101 -7.99 -14.82 -7.90
CA ASN A 101 -7.05 -15.24 -6.87
C ASN A 101 -5.81 -14.34 -6.82
N ASN A 102 -5.58 -13.52 -7.84
CA ASN A 102 -4.44 -12.62 -7.98
C ASN A 102 -4.95 -11.20 -8.16
N GLY A 103 -5.21 -10.51 -7.08
CA GLY A 103 -5.45 -9.08 -7.06
C GLY A 103 -4.29 -8.35 -6.41
N GLY A 104 -4.12 -7.08 -6.71
CA GLY A 104 -3.13 -6.24 -6.08
C GLY A 104 -1.95 -5.87 -6.96
N ALA A 105 -0.82 -5.60 -6.33
CA ALA A 105 0.39 -5.20 -7.02
C ALA A 105 1.62 -5.76 -6.30
N TYR A 106 2.79 -5.65 -6.92
CA TYR A 106 4.06 -6.03 -6.31
C TYR A 106 5.25 -5.41 -7.03
N HIS A 107 6.36 -5.37 -6.35
CA HIS A 107 7.70 -5.15 -6.89
C HIS A 107 8.70 -6.15 -6.26
N TYR A 108 9.87 -6.34 -6.87
CA TYR A 108 10.82 -7.38 -6.42
C TYR A 108 11.69 -6.99 -5.23
N SER A 109 11.85 -5.70 -4.97
CA SER A 109 12.54 -5.16 -3.79
C SER A 109 11.99 -3.79 -3.48
N CYS A 110 12.02 -3.36 -2.23
CA CYS A 110 11.44 -2.09 -1.77
C CYS A 110 11.95 -0.84 -2.52
N ASP A 111 13.08 -0.92 -3.20
CA ASP A 111 13.67 0.14 -4.00
C ASP A 111 13.50 -0.07 -5.52
N ALA A 112 12.81 -1.14 -5.94
CA ALA A 112 12.64 -1.45 -7.35
C ALA A 112 11.58 -0.55 -7.99
N THR A 113 11.96 0.13 -9.08
CA THR A 113 11.05 1.00 -9.85
C THR A 113 10.26 0.27 -10.94
N ALA A 114 10.31 -1.06 -10.99
CA ALA A 114 9.46 -1.89 -11.85
C ALA A 114 8.25 -2.38 -11.04
N LEU A 115 7.08 -1.82 -11.31
CA LEU A 115 5.83 -2.00 -10.58
C LEU A 115 4.87 -2.88 -11.41
N TYR A 116 4.37 -3.96 -10.82
CA TYR A 116 3.48 -4.91 -11.47
C TYR A 116 2.11 -4.86 -10.82
N CYS A 117 1.09 -4.38 -11.53
CA CYS A 117 -0.25 -4.20 -11.01
C CYS A 117 -1.23 -5.14 -11.72
N PHE A 118 -1.93 -5.97 -10.95
CA PHE A 118 -2.97 -6.85 -11.47
C PHE A 118 -4.28 -6.09 -11.60
N ILE A 119 -4.86 -6.14 -12.77
CA ILE A 119 -6.14 -5.52 -13.09
C ILE A 119 -7.08 -6.56 -13.72
N THR A 120 -8.36 -6.42 -13.47
CA THR A 120 -9.40 -7.29 -14.04
C THR A 120 -10.32 -6.47 -14.94
N PRO A 121 -10.59 -6.92 -16.17
CA PRO A 121 -11.56 -6.26 -17.03
C PRO A 121 -12.91 -6.03 -16.34
N GLY A 122 -13.44 -4.80 -16.48
CA GLY A 122 -14.69 -4.40 -15.83
C GLY A 122 -14.56 -3.79 -14.43
N GLU A 123 -13.37 -3.78 -13.84
CA GLU A 123 -13.09 -3.01 -12.63
C GLU A 123 -12.96 -1.51 -12.93
N PRO A 124 -13.18 -0.64 -11.92
CA PRO A 124 -12.92 0.79 -12.07
C PRO A 124 -11.47 1.07 -12.47
N THR A 125 -11.24 1.92 -13.45
CA THR A 125 -9.88 2.26 -13.93
C THR A 125 -9.03 2.92 -12.87
N GLU A 126 -9.63 3.62 -11.92
CA GLU A 126 -8.97 4.23 -10.77
C GLU A 126 -8.23 3.21 -9.90
N LEU A 127 -8.64 1.93 -9.92
CA LEU A 127 -7.95 0.87 -9.20
C LEU A 127 -6.49 0.71 -9.68
N ALA A 128 -6.24 0.81 -10.98
CA ALA A 128 -4.88 0.73 -11.50
C ALA A 128 -4.00 1.86 -10.97
N SER A 129 -4.52 3.09 -10.90
CA SER A 129 -3.80 4.24 -10.34
C SER A 129 -3.55 4.07 -8.84
N MET A 130 -4.54 3.59 -8.09
CA MET A 130 -4.37 3.27 -6.66
C MET A 130 -3.26 2.23 -6.43
N LEU A 131 -3.23 1.17 -7.23
CA LEU A 131 -2.20 0.13 -7.12
C LEU A 131 -0.81 0.68 -7.44
N VAL A 132 -0.69 1.52 -8.48
CA VAL A 132 0.59 2.17 -8.83
C VAL A 132 1.06 3.06 -7.69
N VAL A 133 0.19 3.89 -7.10
CA VAL A 133 0.54 4.76 -5.97
C VAL A 133 0.99 3.95 -4.77
N ALA A 134 0.34 2.84 -4.46
CA ALA A 134 0.70 2.01 -3.32
C ALA A 134 2.12 1.42 -3.45
N GLU A 135 2.47 0.89 -4.63
CA GLU A 135 3.82 0.36 -4.89
C GLU A 135 4.88 1.48 -4.97
N GLU A 136 4.52 2.62 -5.56
CA GLU A 136 5.37 3.81 -5.64
C GLU A 136 5.71 4.33 -4.25
N ASP A 137 4.72 4.37 -3.34
CA ASP A 137 4.90 4.79 -1.95
C ASP A 137 5.96 3.94 -1.23
N GLU A 138 5.98 2.64 -1.47
CA GLU A 138 6.99 1.74 -0.91
C GLU A 138 8.42 2.07 -1.39
N VAL A 139 8.54 2.47 -2.66
CA VAL A 139 9.82 2.93 -3.20
C VAL A 139 10.24 4.25 -2.55
N PHE A 140 9.30 5.16 -2.29
CA PHE A 140 9.57 6.38 -1.53
C PHE A 140 10.00 6.06 -0.09
N MET A 141 9.34 5.13 0.61
CA MET A 141 9.73 4.67 1.95
C MET A 141 11.18 4.16 1.99
N ALA A 142 11.54 3.30 1.03
CA ALA A 142 12.89 2.75 0.94
C ALA A 142 13.96 3.83 0.71
N ASN A 143 13.66 4.83 -0.13
CA ASN A 143 14.57 5.93 -0.42
C ASN A 143 14.66 6.94 0.75
N GLN A 144 13.58 7.12 1.50
CA GLN A 144 13.55 8.00 2.68
C GLN A 144 14.30 7.39 3.87
N ASN A 145 14.12 6.10 4.11
CA ASN A 145 14.82 5.31 5.14
C ASN A 145 14.68 5.89 6.57
N VAL A 146 13.45 6.19 7.00
CA VAL A 146 13.15 6.73 8.35
C VAL A 146 12.39 5.75 9.25
N GLY A 147 12.33 4.45 8.87
CA GLY A 147 11.70 3.38 9.65
C GLY A 147 10.43 2.81 9.04
N TRP A 148 9.89 3.41 7.99
CA TRP A 148 8.86 2.74 7.18
C TRP A 148 9.49 1.58 6.42
N ASN A 149 8.85 0.42 6.46
CA ASN A 149 9.36 -0.78 5.81
C ASN A 149 8.30 -1.40 4.91
N CYS A 150 8.58 -1.48 3.62
CA CYS A 150 7.75 -2.27 2.71
C CYS A 150 7.78 -3.76 3.15
N GLY A 151 6.66 -4.47 3.02
CA GLY A 151 6.54 -5.84 3.52
C GLY A 151 6.50 -5.95 5.05
N TYR A 152 6.22 -4.85 5.75
CA TYR A 152 5.90 -4.80 7.18
C TYR A 152 4.60 -4.03 7.39
N SER A 153 3.85 -4.37 8.43
CA SER A 153 2.52 -3.81 8.67
C SER A 153 2.47 -2.28 8.76
N ASN A 154 3.54 -1.62 9.22
CA ASN A 154 3.62 -0.15 9.25
C ASN A 154 3.75 0.46 7.85
N GLY A 155 4.59 -0.12 6.98
CA GLY A 155 4.75 0.32 5.60
C GLY A 155 3.53 -0.02 4.75
N GLU A 156 3.03 -1.27 4.86
CA GLU A 156 1.80 -1.71 4.20
C GLU A 156 0.58 -0.83 4.57
N GLY A 157 0.50 -0.42 5.83
CA GLY A 157 -0.53 0.52 6.27
C GLY A 157 -0.36 1.89 5.65
N LEU A 158 0.88 2.40 5.56
CA LEU A 158 1.16 3.72 4.98
C LEU A 158 0.84 3.75 3.49
N SER A 159 1.30 2.76 2.71
CA SER A 159 1.04 2.69 1.27
C SER A 159 -0.46 2.68 0.97
N ARG A 160 -1.26 1.94 1.75
CA ARG A 160 -2.72 1.88 1.60
C ARG A 160 -3.41 3.21 1.90
N VAL A 161 -3.04 3.88 3.00
CA VAL A 161 -3.72 5.14 3.35
C VAL A 161 -3.37 6.27 2.40
N LEU A 162 -2.12 6.35 1.89
CA LEU A 162 -1.75 7.37 0.91
C LEU A 162 -2.35 7.08 -0.48
N ALA A 163 -2.37 5.82 -0.90
CA ALA A 163 -3.07 5.43 -2.13
C ALA A 163 -4.58 5.73 -2.06
N THR A 164 -5.21 5.48 -0.91
CA THR A 164 -6.63 5.81 -0.69
C THR A 164 -6.89 7.32 -0.59
N GLU A 165 -5.95 8.10 -0.08
CA GLU A 165 -6.05 9.58 -0.04
C GLU A 165 -6.16 10.15 -1.46
N LEU A 166 -5.41 9.59 -2.42
CA LEU A 166 -5.41 10.01 -3.82
C LEU A 166 -6.56 9.40 -4.62
N HIS A 167 -6.88 8.13 -4.36
CA HIS A 167 -7.84 7.34 -5.12
C HIS A 167 -8.89 6.67 -4.22
N PRO A 168 -9.74 7.44 -3.50
CA PRO A 168 -10.61 6.91 -2.45
C PRO A 168 -11.70 5.96 -2.97
N SER A 169 -12.14 6.10 -4.21
CA SER A 169 -13.18 5.23 -4.78
C SER A 169 -12.65 3.86 -5.19
N ALA A 170 -11.32 3.68 -5.26
CA ALA A 170 -10.69 2.44 -5.67
C ALA A 170 -10.49 1.44 -4.52
N LEU A 171 -10.68 1.84 -3.26
CA LEU A 171 -10.44 0.97 -2.09
C LEU A 171 -11.28 -0.33 -2.08
N ASN A 172 -12.31 -0.40 -2.86
CA ASN A 172 -13.30 -1.49 -2.92
C ASN A 172 -12.65 -2.90 -2.90
N GLY A 173 -12.88 -3.63 -1.82
CA GLY A 173 -12.36 -4.99 -1.62
C GLY A 173 -10.95 -5.07 -1.03
N PHE A 174 -10.26 -3.96 -0.82
CA PHE A 174 -8.93 -3.89 -0.23
C PHE A 174 -8.91 -3.31 1.19
N ALA A 175 -10.07 -2.89 1.70
CA ALA A 175 -10.19 -2.37 3.05
C ALA A 175 -9.79 -3.43 4.09
N SER A 176 -8.91 -3.06 5.01
CA SER A 176 -8.31 -3.95 6.01
C SER A 176 -8.76 -3.65 7.44
N ALA A 177 -9.27 -2.45 7.72
CA ALA A 177 -9.62 -1.98 9.06
C ALA A 177 -10.62 -2.89 9.79
N ALA A 178 -11.64 -3.39 9.09
CA ALA A 178 -12.63 -4.31 9.66
C ALA A 178 -11.98 -5.60 10.18
N SER A 179 -10.94 -6.11 9.53
CA SER A 179 -10.24 -7.34 9.96
C SER A 179 -9.63 -7.18 11.35
N TRP A 180 -9.05 -6.04 11.68
CA TRP A 180 -8.55 -5.79 13.02
C TRP A 180 -9.69 -5.49 14.01
N LEU A 181 -10.66 -4.67 13.63
CA LEU A 181 -11.80 -4.32 14.52
C LEU A 181 -12.59 -5.55 14.95
N ASP A 182 -12.74 -6.53 14.07
CA ASP A 182 -13.54 -7.74 14.29
C ASP A 182 -12.71 -8.89 14.91
N SER A 183 -11.40 -8.67 15.11
CA SER A 183 -10.49 -9.61 15.78
C SER A 183 -10.42 -9.38 17.31
N ASN A 184 -9.46 -10.02 17.97
CA ASN A 184 -9.11 -9.74 19.37
C ASN A 184 -8.31 -8.45 19.54
N ARG A 185 -8.07 -7.69 18.48
CA ARG A 185 -7.40 -6.38 18.43
C ARG A 185 -6.01 -6.39 19.07
N PRO A 186 -5.10 -7.23 18.58
CA PRO A 186 -3.72 -7.21 19.07
C PRO A 186 -3.08 -5.85 18.82
N ASP A 187 -2.12 -5.51 19.70
CA ASP A 187 -1.39 -4.26 19.57
C ASP A 187 -0.33 -4.34 18.46
N TRP A 188 -0.68 -3.78 17.29
CA TRP A 188 0.21 -3.58 16.16
C TRP A 188 0.61 -2.11 15.99
N VAL A 189 0.43 -1.31 17.04
CA VAL A 189 0.96 0.06 17.13
C VAL A 189 2.33 0.05 17.80
N ASP A 190 2.45 -0.63 18.94
CA ASP A 190 3.72 -0.80 19.66
C ASP A 190 4.60 -1.90 19.03
N ASN A 191 4.00 -2.75 18.21
CA ASN A 191 4.66 -3.83 17.49
C ASN A 191 4.47 -3.68 15.98
N THR A 192 5.40 -4.25 15.21
CA THR A 192 5.33 -4.32 13.75
C THR A 192 5.46 -5.77 13.32
N GLU A 193 4.60 -6.21 12.40
CA GLU A 193 4.64 -7.57 11.85
C GLU A 193 5.29 -7.55 10.46
N GLN A 194 6.14 -8.53 10.19
CA GLN A 194 6.66 -8.76 8.84
C GLN A 194 5.59 -9.48 8.03
N THR A 195 4.86 -8.73 7.24
CA THR A 195 3.74 -9.21 6.44
C THR A 195 3.42 -8.23 5.30
N ASP A 196 2.92 -8.78 4.21
CA ASP A 196 2.28 -8.09 3.10
C ASP A 196 0.82 -8.56 2.91
N THR A 197 0.36 -9.50 3.74
CA THR A 197 -0.91 -10.20 3.56
C THR A 197 -1.75 -10.38 4.83
N ASP A 198 -1.24 -10.05 6.02
CA ASP A 198 -2.05 -10.12 7.25
C ASP A 198 -2.92 -8.88 7.43
N TYR A 199 -4.19 -9.01 7.06
CA TYR A 199 -5.16 -7.93 7.18
C TYR A 199 -5.46 -7.51 8.62
N VAL A 200 -5.07 -8.28 9.64
CA VAL A 200 -5.26 -7.88 11.04
C VAL A 200 -4.22 -6.84 11.42
N SER A 201 -2.94 -7.12 11.19
CA SER A 201 -1.87 -6.16 11.50
C SER A 201 -1.88 -4.94 10.59
N ILE A 202 -2.11 -5.12 9.28
CA ILE A 202 -2.27 -4.04 8.31
C ILE A 202 -3.50 -3.19 8.65
N GLY A 203 -4.62 -3.81 9.03
CA GLY A 203 -5.84 -3.09 9.43
C GLY A 203 -5.67 -2.26 10.69
N CYS A 204 -4.87 -2.71 11.65
CA CYS A 204 -4.48 -1.87 12.78
C CYS A 204 -3.67 -0.65 12.32
N ALA A 205 -2.72 -0.86 11.41
CA ALA A 205 -1.86 0.21 10.91
C ALA A 205 -2.64 1.26 10.11
N THR A 206 -3.51 0.85 9.19
CA THR A 206 -4.37 1.77 8.42
C THR A 206 -5.29 2.60 9.32
N LEU A 207 -5.90 1.96 10.33
CA LEU A 207 -6.71 2.66 11.33
C LEU A 207 -5.90 3.66 12.15
N PHE A 208 -4.71 3.27 12.62
CA PHE A 208 -3.89 4.15 13.43
C PHE A 208 -3.38 5.36 12.63
N LEU A 209 -2.96 5.17 11.39
CA LEU A 209 -2.55 6.26 10.50
C LEU A 209 -3.70 7.23 10.21
N ASN A 210 -4.90 6.71 9.94
CA ASN A 210 -6.10 7.50 9.80
C ASN A 210 -6.49 8.22 11.11
N TYR A 211 -6.26 7.60 12.27
CA TYR A 211 -6.43 8.26 13.58
C TYR A 211 -5.48 9.46 13.72
N LEU A 212 -4.21 9.32 13.39
CA LEU A 212 -3.26 10.44 13.41
C LEU A 212 -3.72 11.57 12.48
N ARG A 213 -4.15 11.21 11.28
CA ARG A 213 -4.53 12.18 10.24
C ARG A 213 -5.84 12.89 10.55
N TYR A 214 -6.91 12.13 10.82
CA TYR A 214 -8.27 12.66 10.83
C TYR A 214 -8.85 12.87 12.23
N GLN A 215 -8.36 12.15 13.25
CA GLN A 215 -8.78 12.35 14.63
C GLN A 215 -7.89 13.37 15.34
N LEU A 216 -6.56 13.25 15.16
CA LEU A 216 -5.61 14.16 15.79
C LEU A 216 -5.26 15.38 14.91
N GLY A 217 -5.72 15.42 13.67
CA GLY A 217 -5.54 16.54 12.75
C GLY A 217 -4.12 16.75 12.22
N MET A 218 -3.28 15.72 12.26
CA MET A 218 -1.91 15.78 11.71
C MET A 218 -1.96 15.75 10.19
N ASN A 219 -1.04 16.42 9.50
CA ASN A 219 -0.94 16.32 8.05
C ASN A 219 -0.04 15.14 7.64
N TRP A 220 -0.27 14.62 6.42
CA TRP A 220 0.49 13.47 5.91
C TRP A 220 2.00 13.72 5.87
N SER A 221 2.44 14.91 5.49
CA SER A 221 3.87 15.23 5.44
C SER A 221 4.54 15.08 6.81
N ASN A 222 3.86 15.54 7.89
CA ASN A 222 4.39 15.36 9.24
C ASN A 222 4.43 13.89 9.66
N ILE A 223 3.36 13.13 9.37
CA ILE A 223 3.28 11.70 9.69
C ILE A 223 4.39 10.93 8.98
N VAL A 224 4.51 11.11 7.66
CA VAL A 224 5.48 10.40 6.82
C VAL A 224 6.93 10.73 7.22
N GLN A 225 7.22 12.00 7.49
CA GLN A 225 8.58 12.42 7.85
C GLN A 225 8.97 12.05 9.30
N ALA A 226 7.99 11.80 10.16
CA ALA A 226 8.23 11.35 11.52
C ALA A 226 8.37 9.82 11.66
N GLY A 227 8.43 9.09 10.57
CA GLY A 227 8.45 7.62 10.53
C GLY A 227 9.35 6.96 11.58
N GLY A 228 9.04 5.73 11.90
CA GLY A 228 9.75 4.89 12.87
C GLY A 228 9.51 3.42 12.60
N ASP A 229 10.30 2.55 13.20
CA ASP A 229 10.19 1.09 13.05
C ASP A 229 8.85 0.55 13.57
N THR A 230 8.16 1.32 14.42
CA THR A 230 6.79 1.06 14.87
C THR A 230 5.93 2.33 14.74
N LEU A 231 4.63 2.16 14.70
CA LEU A 231 3.69 3.28 14.69
C LEU A 231 3.72 4.07 16.01
N ALA A 232 4.02 3.41 17.12
CA ALA A 232 4.25 4.08 18.41
C ALA A 232 5.49 4.99 18.36
N GLN A 233 6.55 4.56 17.68
CA GLN A 233 7.71 5.44 17.49
C GLN A 233 7.36 6.64 16.61
N THR A 234 6.61 6.44 15.52
CA THR A 234 6.08 7.54 14.70
C THR A 234 5.26 8.52 15.53
N TYR A 235 4.35 8.02 16.37
CA TYR A 235 3.55 8.84 17.29
C TYR A 235 4.42 9.61 18.28
N SER A 236 5.42 8.95 18.86
CA SER A 236 6.36 9.59 19.79
C SER A 236 7.19 10.68 19.12
N ASN A 237 7.64 10.46 17.88
CA ASN A 237 8.36 11.45 17.08
C ASN A 237 7.48 12.71 16.78
N LEU A 238 6.17 12.49 16.60
CA LEU A 238 5.20 13.57 16.33
C LEU A 238 4.80 14.36 17.57
N THR A 239 4.63 13.68 18.71
CA THR A 239 3.94 14.24 19.89
C THR A 239 4.83 14.38 21.12
N GLY A 240 5.93 13.62 21.18
CA GLY A 240 6.75 13.45 22.39
C GLY A 240 6.13 12.51 23.43
N ALA A 241 4.95 11.93 23.17
CA ALA A 241 4.25 11.02 24.09
C ALA A 241 4.60 9.55 23.75
N SER A 242 4.34 8.65 24.70
CA SER A 242 4.64 7.20 24.58
C SER A 242 3.42 6.29 24.83
N ASP A 243 2.22 6.84 24.76
CA ASP A 243 0.96 6.16 25.04
C ASP A 243 0.11 5.94 23.77
N ALA A 244 0.73 5.64 22.65
CA ALA A 244 0.12 5.59 21.33
C ALA A 244 -1.12 4.68 21.25
N PHE A 245 -1.00 3.44 21.71
CA PHE A 245 -2.05 2.43 21.55
C PHE A 245 -3.26 2.66 22.44
N SER A 246 -3.07 3.04 23.71
CA SER A 246 -4.15 3.08 24.70
C SER A 246 -5.29 4.07 24.35
N PRO A 247 -5.03 5.34 24.02
CA PRO A 247 -6.10 6.27 23.63
C PRO A 247 -6.77 5.88 22.29
N PHE A 248 -6.02 5.39 21.33
CA PHE A 248 -6.52 4.88 20.06
C PHE A 248 -7.49 3.70 20.26
N ALA A 249 -7.06 2.67 20.99
CA ALA A 249 -7.86 1.48 21.26
C ALA A 249 -9.12 1.82 22.06
N THR A 250 -9.01 2.71 23.07
CA THR A 250 -10.14 3.16 23.89
C THR A 250 -11.18 3.90 23.03
N LEU A 251 -10.76 4.79 22.15
CA LEU A 251 -11.65 5.51 21.24
C LEU A 251 -12.39 4.54 20.31
N LEU A 252 -11.67 3.61 19.69
CA LEU A 252 -12.29 2.61 18.79
C LEU A 252 -13.22 1.66 19.54
N GLN A 253 -12.88 1.26 20.79
CA GLN A 253 -13.76 0.43 21.61
C GLN A 253 -15.07 1.12 21.94
N SER A 254 -15.07 2.44 22.13
CA SER A 254 -16.30 3.22 22.41
C SER A 254 -17.27 3.22 21.22
N ARG A 255 -16.75 3.23 19.98
CA ARG A 255 -17.53 3.28 18.75
C ARG A 255 -17.85 1.89 18.18
N PHE A 256 -16.91 0.98 18.30
CA PHE A 256 -16.97 -0.39 17.78
C PHE A 256 -16.73 -1.38 18.95
N PRO A 257 -17.76 -1.72 19.73
CA PRO A 257 -17.59 -2.64 20.85
C PRO A 257 -17.06 -4.00 20.38
N GLN A 258 -16.06 -4.53 21.08
CA GLN A 258 -15.46 -5.83 20.75
C GLN A 258 -16.52 -6.95 20.84
N GLY A 259 -16.45 -7.91 19.93
CA GLY A 259 -17.43 -9.01 19.83
C GLY A 259 -18.69 -8.68 19.02
N THR A 260 -18.79 -7.44 18.50
CA THR A 260 -19.83 -7.06 17.54
C THR A 260 -19.15 -6.73 16.22
N PRO A 261 -19.61 -7.28 15.07
CA PRO A 261 -19.04 -6.91 13.77
C PRO A 261 -19.07 -5.40 13.56
N SER A 262 -17.93 -4.83 13.17
CA SER A 262 -17.78 -3.38 12.98
C SER A 262 -18.69 -2.82 11.89
N GLY A 263 -18.97 -3.63 10.86
CA GLY A 263 -19.72 -3.20 9.67
C GLY A 263 -18.98 -2.15 8.84
N LEU A 264 -17.71 -1.89 9.14
CA LEU A 264 -16.90 -0.90 8.44
C LEU A 264 -16.57 -1.40 7.02
N GLN A 265 -16.85 -0.57 6.02
CA GLN A 265 -16.62 -0.89 4.61
C GLN A 265 -15.38 -0.17 4.03
N ASN A 266 -14.75 0.69 4.82
CA ASN A 266 -13.55 1.45 4.45
C ASN A 266 -12.55 1.47 5.62
N ASP A 267 -11.38 2.07 5.40
CA ASP A 267 -10.31 2.08 6.40
C ASP A 267 -10.31 3.36 7.28
N ASN A 268 -11.24 4.28 7.07
CA ASN A 268 -11.26 5.55 7.80
C ASN A 268 -12.62 5.83 8.46
N PRO A 269 -12.81 5.48 9.74
CA PRO A 269 -14.01 5.86 10.50
C PRO A 269 -13.92 7.25 11.15
N PHE A 270 -12.82 7.96 11.04
CA PHE A 270 -12.57 9.21 11.77
C PHE A 270 -13.05 10.45 11.03
N PRO A 271 -13.37 11.55 11.75
CA PRO A 271 -13.32 11.67 13.21
C PRO A 271 -14.47 10.94 13.91
N ILE A 272 -14.17 10.38 15.08
CA ILE A 272 -15.14 9.79 16.00
C ILE A 272 -15.42 10.81 17.10
N GLY A 273 -16.68 11.14 17.30
CA GLY A 273 -17.16 12.05 18.36
C GLY A 273 -17.59 11.31 19.60
#